data_d6f6268543c8a1430cdd256331c9421a
#
_entry.id   d6f6268543c8a1430cdd256331c9421a
#
_cell.length_a   1.000
_cell.length_b   1.000
_cell.length_c   1.000
_cell.angle_alpha   90.00
_cell.angle_beta   90.00
_cell.angle_gamma   90.00
#
_symmetry.space_group_name_H-M   'P 1'
#
loop_
_entity.id
_entity.type
_entity.pdbx_description
1 polymer ?
#
loop_
_entity_poly.entity_id
_entity_poly.type
_entity_poly.pdbx_seq_one_letter_code
_entity_poly.pdbx_strand_id
1 'polypeptide(L)'
;MTRCVSIYKVLGLFALIVFLTGCAAEKEPLITSPLSYDKLTEPTMPKYPGGFEKMFEFIANNLRWPGDDDSCIQGRVIVSFIVEKDGSLTDIKVEKSIDPLFDKEAVRVVKSMPKWKPGMYRGKPARVKYYIPIRFRLADDNY
;
A
#
# COMPACT_ATOMS: atom_id res chain seq x y z
N MET A 1 -31.97 36.67 -23.58
CA MET A 1 -33.31 37.25 -23.75
C MET A 1 -34.31 36.12 -23.81
N THR A 2 -35.20 36.10 -22.79
CA THR A 2 -36.60 35.63 -22.85
C THR A 2 -36.80 34.14 -23.02
N ARG A 3 -37.52 33.45 -22.18
CA ARG A 3 -38.61 33.66 -21.24
C ARG A 3 -38.84 32.37 -20.48
N CYS A 4 -38.57 32.38 -19.21
CA CYS A 4 -39.20 31.44 -18.28
C CYS A 4 -40.63 31.97 -18.08
N VAL A 5 -41.61 31.28 -18.63
CA VAL A 5 -43.02 31.56 -18.39
C VAL A 5 -43.63 30.33 -17.71
N SER A 6 -43.78 30.48 -16.43
CA SER A 6 -45.00 30.19 -15.66
C SER A 6 -45.77 28.90 -16.03
N ILE A 7 -45.41 27.82 -15.37
CA ILE A 7 -46.24 26.57 -15.34
C ILE A 7 -46.87 26.39 -13.95
N TYR A 8 -47.03 27.45 -13.18
CA TYR A 8 -47.56 27.37 -11.83
C TYR A 8 -49.06 27.64 -11.68
N LYS A 9 -49.83 27.65 -12.76
CA LYS A 9 -51.27 27.99 -12.67
C LYS A 9 -52.26 26.87 -12.93
N VAL A 10 -51.83 25.62 -13.15
CA VAL A 10 -52.80 24.52 -13.43
C VAL A 10 -52.76 23.40 -12.39
N LEU A 11 -51.92 23.48 -11.38
CA LEU A 11 -51.76 22.45 -10.34
C LEU A 11 -52.44 22.79 -9.02
N GLY A 12 -53.42 23.73 -9.05
CA GLY A 12 -54.12 24.15 -7.84
C GLY A 12 -55.34 23.26 -7.44
N LEU A 13 -55.69 22.22 -8.19
CA LEU A 13 -56.87 21.42 -7.90
C LEU A 13 -56.62 19.96 -7.64
N PHE A 14 -55.39 19.47 -7.76
CA PHE A 14 -55.03 18.08 -7.47
C PHE A 14 -54.28 17.87 -6.14
N ALA A 15 -54.03 18.94 -5.43
CA ALA A 15 -53.26 18.84 -4.17
C ALA A 15 -54.08 18.48 -2.93
N LEU A 16 -55.40 18.25 -3.07
CA LEU A 16 -56.25 18.03 -1.90
C LEU A 16 -56.70 16.57 -1.71
N ILE A 17 -56.23 15.64 -2.54
CA ILE A 17 -56.64 14.21 -2.42
C ILE A 17 -55.51 13.29 -1.99
N VAL A 18 -54.24 13.78 -1.93
CA VAL A 18 -53.09 12.92 -1.55
C VAL A 18 -52.78 12.96 -0.05
N PHE A 19 -53.56 13.71 0.76
CA PHE A 19 -53.29 13.86 2.19
C PHE A 19 -53.94 12.83 3.11
N LEU A 20 -54.56 11.79 2.56
CA LEU A 20 -55.27 10.76 3.36
C LEU A 20 -54.81 9.32 3.13
N THR A 21 -53.71 9.08 2.44
CA THR A 21 -53.09 7.76 2.42
C THR A 21 -51.79 7.80 3.15
N GLY A 22 -51.87 7.30 4.38
CA GLY A 22 -50.84 6.82 5.27
C GLY A 22 -49.41 7.15 4.93
N CYS A 23 -48.79 7.96 5.79
CA CYS A 23 -47.36 7.99 5.98
C CYS A 23 -46.88 6.58 6.31
N ALA A 24 -46.65 5.74 5.32
CA ALA A 24 -45.79 4.61 5.46
C ALA A 24 -44.37 5.21 5.49
N ALA A 25 -43.82 5.35 6.68
CA ALA A 25 -42.40 5.55 6.87
C ALA A 25 -41.74 4.37 6.15
N GLU A 26 -41.22 4.60 4.96
CA GLU A 26 -40.20 3.77 4.38
C GLU A 26 -39.04 3.85 5.37
N LYS A 27 -39.01 2.87 6.25
CA LYS A 27 -37.77 2.49 6.94
C LYS A 27 -36.81 2.16 5.82
N GLU A 28 -35.92 3.10 5.53
CA GLU A 28 -34.65 2.78 4.89
C GLU A 28 -34.15 1.49 5.55
N PRO A 29 -33.87 0.43 4.78
CA PRO A 29 -33.21 -0.71 5.38
C PRO A 29 -31.94 -0.15 5.99
N LEU A 30 -31.88 -0.12 7.30
CA LEU A 30 -30.61 -0.07 8.01
C LEU A 30 -29.75 -1.10 7.27
N ILE A 31 -28.80 -0.60 6.48
CA ILE A 31 -27.67 -1.38 6.06
C ILE A 31 -26.98 -1.73 7.38
N THR A 32 -27.51 -2.74 8.00
CA THR A 32 -26.83 -3.51 9.02
C THR A 32 -25.49 -3.79 8.38
N SER A 33 -24.47 -3.16 8.91
CA SER A 33 -23.10 -3.42 8.50
C SER A 33 -22.99 -4.91 8.27
N PRO A 34 -22.70 -5.38 7.05
CA PRO A 34 -22.48 -6.79 6.90
C PRO A 34 -21.31 -7.08 7.80
N LEU A 35 -21.66 -7.73 8.90
CA LEU A 35 -20.98 -8.95 9.24
C LEU A 35 -19.48 -8.86 9.07
N SER A 36 -18.79 -8.86 10.20
CA SER A 36 -17.57 -9.67 10.29
C SER A 36 -17.12 -10.20 8.94
N TYR A 37 -16.73 -9.27 8.06
CA TYR A 37 -15.84 -9.60 6.98
C TYR A 37 -14.64 -10.19 7.69
N ASP A 38 -14.54 -11.50 7.63
CA ASP A 38 -13.54 -12.27 8.34
C ASP A 38 -12.19 -11.63 8.06
N LYS A 39 -11.65 -10.94 9.04
CA LYS A 39 -10.30 -10.34 9.00
C LYS A 39 -9.23 -11.40 8.63
N LEU A 40 -9.63 -12.65 8.62
CA LEU A 40 -8.86 -13.81 8.21
C LEU A 40 -8.89 -14.07 6.69
N THR A 41 -9.76 -13.38 5.94
CA THR A 41 -9.92 -13.62 4.50
C THR A 41 -9.15 -12.61 3.66
N GLU A 42 -8.78 -11.46 4.24
CA GLU A 42 -7.99 -10.47 3.52
C GLU A 42 -6.53 -10.91 3.36
N PRO A 43 -5.97 -10.73 2.16
CA PRO A 43 -4.55 -10.95 1.95
C PRO A 43 -3.76 -9.92 2.77
N THR A 44 -2.88 -10.38 3.63
CA THR A 44 -1.98 -9.51 4.37
C THR A 44 -0.59 -9.52 3.73
N MET A 45 0.02 -8.34 3.65
CA MET A 45 1.37 -8.21 3.14
C MET A 45 2.41 -8.71 4.15
N PRO A 46 3.54 -9.24 3.67
CA PRO A 46 4.66 -9.60 4.55
C PRO A 46 5.16 -8.37 5.32
N LYS A 47 5.67 -8.60 6.52
CA LYS A 47 6.19 -7.53 7.38
C LYS A 47 7.59 -7.86 7.88
N TYR A 48 8.48 -6.88 7.86
CA TYR A 48 9.79 -6.97 8.50
C TYR A 48 9.61 -7.09 10.03
N PRO A 49 10.45 -7.88 10.73
CA PRO A 49 10.44 -7.92 12.19
C PRO A 49 10.70 -6.54 12.79
N GLY A 50 9.74 -6.01 13.54
CA GLY A 50 9.80 -4.65 14.07
C GLY A 50 9.25 -3.56 13.17
N GLY A 51 8.71 -3.91 11.97
CA GLY A 51 8.05 -2.96 11.07
C GLY A 51 8.99 -2.24 10.12
N PHE A 52 8.44 -1.26 9.40
CA PHE A 52 9.19 -0.52 8.38
C PHE A 52 10.34 0.30 8.96
N GLU A 53 10.16 0.92 10.11
CA GLU A 53 11.19 1.73 10.76
C GLU A 53 12.44 0.89 11.04
N LYS A 54 12.27 -0.28 11.64
CA LYS A 54 13.37 -1.21 11.90
C LYS A 54 14.02 -1.75 10.63
N MET A 55 13.25 -1.90 9.56
CA MET A 55 13.80 -2.27 8.26
C MET A 55 14.69 -1.16 7.70
N PHE A 56 14.25 0.09 7.74
CA PHE A 56 15.06 1.21 7.27
C PHE A 56 16.30 1.43 8.11
N GLU A 57 16.20 1.31 9.44
CA GLU A 57 17.33 1.35 10.35
C GLU A 57 18.33 0.23 10.03
N PHE A 58 17.85 -0.99 9.79
CA PHE A 58 18.70 -2.10 9.39
C PHE A 58 19.42 -1.83 8.07
N ILE A 59 18.71 -1.32 7.07
CA ILE A 59 19.31 -0.96 5.78
C ILE A 59 20.37 0.12 5.99
N ALA A 60 20.06 1.20 6.68
CA ALA A 60 21.00 2.31 6.93
C ALA A 60 22.28 1.84 7.65
N ASN A 61 22.14 0.97 8.65
CA ASN A 61 23.26 0.46 9.43
C ASN A 61 24.13 -0.57 8.68
N ASN A 62 23.57 -1.24 7.68
CA ASN A 62 24.26 -2.30 6.95
C ASN A 62 24.65 -1.90 5.52
N LEU A 63 24.14 -0.78 5.02
CA LEU A 63 24.43 -0.28 3.69
C LEU A 63 25.83 0.34 3.68
N ARG A 64 26.69 -0.14 2.78
CA ARG A 64 28.01 0.42 2.55
C ARG A 64 28.01 1.17 1.22
N TRP A 65 28.73 2.26 1.16
CA TRP A 65 28.95 2.96 -0.10
C TRP A 65 29.91 2.15 -0.96
N PRO A 66 29.49 1.62 -2.11
CA PRO A 66 30.38 0.88 -2.98
C PRO A 66 31.13 1.85 -3.89
N GLY A 67 32.42 1.89 -3.80
CA GLY A 67 33.29 2.70 -4.66
C GLY A 67 34.15 3.69 -3.88
N ASP A 68 35.03 4.37 -4.60
CA ASP A 68 35.85 5.42 -4.06
C ASP A 68 35.04 6.67 -3.78
N ASP A 69 35.45 7.49 -2.82
CA ASP A 69 34.71 8.68 -2.34
C ASP A 69 34.37 9.71 -3.44
N ASP A 70 34.98 9.58 -4.63
CA ASP A 70 34.75 10.48 -5.77
C ASP A 70 33.56 10.09 -6.65
N SER A 71 32.89 8.97 -6.38
CA SER A 71 31.71 8.58 -7.17
C SER A 71 30.45 9.33 -6.73
N CYS A 72 30.10 10.37 -7.48
CA CYS A 72 28.87 11.17 -7.25
C CYS A 72 27.59 10.45 -7.70
N ILE A 73 27.58 9.11 -7.75
CA ILE A 73 26.43 8.34 -8.18
C ILE A 73 25.39 8.32 -7.06
N GLN A 74 24.29 9.03 -7.25
CA GLN A 74 23.16 9.02 -6.34
C GLN A 74 21.92 8.44 -7.03
N GLY A 75 21.10 7.76 -6.27
CA GLY A 75 19.87 7.20 -6.84
C GLY A 75 19.20 6.18 -5.94
N ARG A 76 18.33 5.39 -6.53
CA ARG A 76 17.70 4.27 -5.84
C ARG A 76 17.75 3.00 -6.68
N VAL A 77 18.18 1.93 -6.06
CA VAL A 77 18.07 0.57 -6.57
C VAL A 77 16.76 -0.01 -6.08
N ILE A 78 15.97 -0.60 -6.98
CA ILE A 78 14.75 -1.33 -6.59
C ILE A 78 15.09 -2.81 -6.63
N VAL A 79 15.02 -3.47 -5.48
CA VAL A 79 15.23 -4.90 -5.34
C VAL A 79 13.89 -5.59 -5.11
N SER A 80 13.59 -6.62 -5.90
CA SER A 80 12.47 -7.51 -5.67
C SER A 80 12.93 -8.81 -5.06
N PHE A 81 12.08 -9.44 -4.26
CA PHE A 81 12.31 -10.75 -3.69
C PHE A 81 10.99 -11.40 -3.30
N ILE A 82 11.01 -12.69 -3.08
CA ILE A 82 9.87 -13.44 -2.59
C ILE A 82 10.04 -13.71 -1.10
N VAL A 83 9.03 -13.34 -0.32
CA VAL A 83 8.92 -13.77 1.08
C VAL A 83 8.20 -15.12 1.09
N GLU A 84 8.89 -16.15 1.53
CA GLU A 84 8.36 -17.50 1.62
C GLU A 84 7.40 -17.65 2.82
N LYS A 85 6.70 -18.79 2.88
CA LYS A 85 5.77 -19.10 3.95
C LYS A 85 6.42 -19.19 5.33
N ASP A 86 7.71 -19.49 5.38
CA ASP A 86 8.53 -19.54 6.60
C ASP A 86 9.22 -18.22 6.92
N GLY A 87 8.99 -17.18 6.10
CA GLY A 87 9.57 -15.86 6.21
C GLY A 87 10.96 -15.70 5.60
N SER A 88 11.53 -16.72 5.00
CA SER A 88 12.80 -16.63 4.28
C SER A 88 12.64 -15.81 2.99
N LEU A 89 13.75 -15.20 2.55
CA LEU A 89 13.79 -14.40 1.33
C LEU A 89 14.44 -15.21 0.21
N THR A 90 13.72 -15.32 -0.90
CA THR A 90 14.17 -16.05 -2.10
C THR A 90 13.99 -15.23 -3.37
N ASP A 91 14.54 -15.66 -4.49
CA ASP A 91 14.40 -15.04 -5.81
C ASP A 91 14.71 -13.52 -5.80
N ILE A 92 15.84 -13.15 -5.16
CA ILE A 92 16.26 -11.76 -5.03
C ILE A 92 16.80 -11.26 -6.36
N LYS A 93 16.19 -10.21 -6.92
CA LYS A 93 16.52 -9.61 -8.22
C LYS A 93 16.53 -8.09 -8.14
N VAL A 94 17.37 -7.49 -8.95
CA VAL A 94 17.37 -6.04 -9.17
C VAL A 94 16.39 -5.73 -10.30
N GLU A 95 15.34 -4.98 -10.01
CA GLU A 95 14.34 -4.54 -10.99
C GLU A 95 14.71 -3.18 -11.61
N LYS A 96 15.32 -2.31 -10.81
CA LYS A 96 15.86 -1.04 -11.26
C LYS A 96 17.29 -0.88 -10.77
N SER A 97 18.21 -0.85 -11.70
CA SER A 97 19.65 -0.63 -11.49
C SER A 97 19.99 0.86 -11.57
N ILE A 98 21.06 1.25 -10.89
CA ILE A 98 21.76 2.52 -11.10
C ILE A 98 23.21 2.27 -11.53
N ASP A 99 23.87 1.30 -10.91
CA ASP A 99 25.24 0.89 -11.22
C ASP A 99 25.49 -0.52 -10.69
N PRO A 100 26.31 -1.36 -11.36
CA PRO A 100 26.55 -2.75 -10.95
C PRO A 100 27.13 -2.92 -9.54
N LEU A 101 27.90 -1.98 -9.05
CA LEU A 101 28.48 -2.03 -7.69
C LEU A 101 27.39 -1.76 -6.64
N PHE A 102 26.54 -0.76 -6.88
CA PHE A 102 25.42 -0.41 -6.01
C PHE A 102 24.37 -1.51 -5.99
N ASP A 103 24.14 -2.16 -7.12
CA ASP A 103 23.20 -3.30 -7.24
C ASP A 103 23.67 -4.49 -6.41
N LYS A 104 24.98 -4.84 -6.47
CA LYS A 104 25.57 -5.90 -5.66
C LYS A 104 25.42 -5.64 -4.18
N GLU A 105 25.66 -4.38 -3.77
CA GLU A 105 25.52 -3.98 -2.38
C GLU A 105 24.07 -4.05 -1.91
N ALA A 106 23.13 -3.56 -2.71
CA ALA A 106 21.70 -3.64 -2.43
C ALA A 106 21.24 -5.10 -2.23
N VAL A 107 21.65 -6.00 -3.12
CA VAL A 107 21.36 -7.43 -3.02
C VAL A 107 22.00 -8.04 -1.77
N ARG A 108 23.26 -7.64 -1.42
CA ARG A 108 23.94 -8.12 -0.22
C ARG A 108 23.17 -7.75 1.04
N VAL A 109 22.72 -6.51 1.14
CA VAL A 109 21.93 -6.02 2.29
C VAL A 109 20.62 -6.78 2.41
N VAL A 110 19.89 -6.98 1.32
CA VAL A 110 18.62 -7.75 1.32
C VAL A 110 18.87 -9.20 1.75
N LYS A 111 19.93 -9.84 1.27
CA LYS A 111 20.31 -11.21 1.67
C LYS A 111 20.65 -11.35 3.15
N SER A 112 21.15 -10.29 3.78
CA SER A 112 21.50 -10.28 5.21
C SER A 112 20.31 -9.99 6.13
N MET A 113 19.13 -9.70 5.58
CA MET A 113 17.95 -9.44 6.39
C MET A 113 17.49 -10.69 7.17
N PRO A 114 16.96 -10.51 8.39
CA PRO A 114 16.37 -11.59 9.15
C PRO A 114 15.08 -12.11 8.49
N LYS A 115 14.58 -13.23 8.97
CA LYS A 115 13.31 -13.78 8.50
C LYS A 115 12.17 -12.80 8.73
N TRP A 116 11.35 -12.63 7.70
CA TRP A 116 10.18 -11.78 7.73
C TRP A 116 8.96 -12.51 8.30
N LYS A 117 7.97 -11.76 8.74
CA LYS A 117 6.63 -12.32 8.97
C LYS A 117 5.98 -12.54 7.61
N PRO A 118 5.58 -13.78 7.26
CA PRO A 118 5.01 -14.06 5.94
C PRO A 118 3.68 -13.34 5.74
N GLY A 119 3.36 -13.06 4.49
CA GLY A 119 2.02 -12.63 4.12
C GLY A 119 1.02 -13.77 4.33
N MET A 120 -0.24 -13.41 4.55
CA MET A 120 -1.32 -14.38 4.72
C MET A 120 -2.33 -14.24 3.59
N TYR A 121 -2.83 -15.36 3.12
CA TYR A 121 -3.92 -15.41 2.16
C TYR A 121 -4.94 -16.47 2.62
N ARG A 122 -6.18 -16.06 2.83
CA ARG A 122 -7.25 -16.92 3.36
C ARG A 122 -6.83 -17.65 4.65
N GLY A 123 -6.20 -16.92 5.58
CA GLY A 123 -5.76 -17.47 6.86
C GLY A 123 -4.54 -18.41 6.81
N LYS A 124 -3.90 -18.58 5.65
CA LYS A 124 -2.71 -19.43 5.48
C LYS A 124 -1.50 -18.62 5.05
N PRO A 125 -0.28 -18.96 5.51
CA PRO A 125 0.94 -18.31 5.02
C PRO A 125 1.07 -18.50 3.51
N ALA A 126 1.38 -17.40 2.80
CA ALA A 126 1.49 -17.36 1.35
C ALA A 126 2.84 -16.79 0.92
N ARG A 127 3.30 -17.23 -0.24
CA ARG A 127 4.46 -16.63 -0.91
C ARG A 127 4.04 -15.29 -1.50
N VAL A 128 4.78 -14.24 -1.18
CA VAL A 128 4.45 -12.89 -1.67
C VAL A 128 5.69 -12.24 -2.24
N LYS A 129 5.61 -11.74 -3.47
CA LYS A 129 6.67 -10.91 -4.06
C LYS A 129 6.62 -9.52 -3.43
N TYR A 130 7.78 -9.03 -3.01
CA TYR A 130 7.93 -7.75 -2.37
C TYR A 130 9.00 -6.91 -3.06
N TYR A 131 8.91 -5.59 -2.94
CA TYR A 131 9.82 -4.64 -3.56
C TYR A 131 10.32 -3.66 -2.52
N ILE A 132 11.64 -3.46 -2.47
CA ILE A 132 12.25 -2.45 -1.60
C ILE A 132 13.06 -1.46 -2.44
N PRO A 133 12.78 -0.15 -2.35
CA PRO A 133 13.65 0.88 -2.89
C PRO A 133 14.78 1.18 -1.89
N ILE A 134 16.02 0.89 -2.24
CA ILE A 134 17.20 1.22 -1.47
C ILE A 134 17.78 2.50 -2.06
N ARG A 135 17.84 3.57 -1.26
CA ARG A 135 18.34 4.87 -1.67
C ARG A 135 19.80 5.02 -1.29
N PHE A 136 20.61 5.37 -2.27
CA PHE A 136 21.98 5.81 -2.09
C PHE A 136 22.04 7.33 -2.20
N ARG A 137 22.39 7.99 -1.10
CA ARG A 137 22.63 9.43 -1.03
C ARG A 137 23.95 9.65 -0.34
N LEU A 138 24.73 10.60 -0.84
CA LEU A 138 25.80 11.17 -0.06
C LEU A 138 25.16 11.86 1.16
N ALA A 139 25.76 11.70 2.33
CA ALA A 139 25.33 12.44 3.49
C ALA A 139 25.49 13.93 3.14
N ASP A 140 24.38 14.62 2.97
CA ASP A 140 24.42 16.08 3.00
C ASP A 140 24.75 16.43 4.45
N ASP A 141 25.96 16.92 4.69
CA ASP A 141 26.33 17.59 5.92
C ASP A 141 25.51 18.88 5.99
N ASN A 142 24.21 18.75 6.17
CA ASN A 142 23.39 19.89 6.50
C ASN A 142 23.36 20.08 8.00
N TYR A 143 24.24 20.98 8.37
CA TYR A 143 24.18 21.76 9.58
C TYR A 143 22.85 22.48 9.70
#